data_62542260a8fdea50f50a31331981373b
#
_entry.id   62542260a8fdea50f50a31331981373b
#
_cell.length_a   1.000
_cell.length_b   1.000
_cell.length_c   1.000
_cell.angle_alpha   90.00
_cell.angle_beta   90.00
_cell.angle_gamma   90.00
#
_symmetry.space_group_name_H-M   'P 1'
#
loop_
_entity.id
_entity.type
_entity.pdbx_description
1 polymer ?
#
loop_
_entity_poly.entity_id
_entity_poly.type
_entity_poly.pdbx_seq_one_letter_code
_entity_poly.pdbx_strand_id
1 'polypeptide(L)'
;MPIPLQAACDPESPEEHALWALIGLAGPAASAPLVVPTRTLRQWSAHLYRCGFRHHPELQEIKYVPPRGPHDWITAAGGTWVDINQPLPPEVTTPDISHLSMAEKRALLNQLTDDLTPPEPTTRQEATVNYD
;
A
#
# COMPACT_ATOMS: atom_id res chain seq x y z
N MET A 1 -11.43 -3.05 -7.14
CA MET A 1 -10.65 -3.93 -8.03
C MET A 1 -9.33 -4.28 -7.37
N PRO A 2 -8.92 -5.51 -7.38
CA PRO A 2 -7.60 -5.86 -6.85
C PRO A 2 -6.50 -5.21 -7.71
N ILE A 3 -5.44 -4.77 -7.02
CA ILE A 3 -4.25 -4.24 -7.71
C ILE A 3 -3.61 -5.39 -8.50
N PRO A 4 -3.34 -5.22 -9.79
CA PRO A 4 -2.68 -6.26 -10.57
C PRO A 4 -1.20 -6.35 -10.18
N LEU A 5 -0.88 -7.29 -9.31
CA LEU A 5 0.48 -7.54 -8.88
C LEU A 5 1.27 -8.32 -9.95
N GLN A 6 2.57 -8.19 -9.95
CA GLN A 6 3.46 -8.87 -10.90
C GLN A 6 3.20 -10.37 -10.98
N ALA A 7 3.03 -11.05 -9.84
CA ALA A 7 2.78 -12.47 -9.78
C ALA A 7 1.42 -12.90 -10.38
N ALA A 8 0.47 -11.98 -10.47
CA ALA A 8 -0.87 -12.23 -11.00
C ALA A 8 -1.01 -11.87 -12.48
N CYS A 9 -0.01 -11.23 -13.07
CA CYS A 9 -0.02 -10.83 -14.48
C CYS A 9 0.58 -11.94 -15.35
N ASP A 10 -0.05 -12.18 -16.50
CA ASP A 10 0.45 -13.10 -17.51
C ASP A 10 1.51 -12.42 -18.39
N PRO A 11 2.78 -12.85 -18.33
CA PRO A 11 3.84 -12.25 -19.13
C PRO A 11 3.67 -12.44 -20.66
N GLU A 12 2.89 -13.41 -21.07
CA GLU A 12 2.61 -13.68 -22.47
C GLU A 12 1.45 -12.83 -23.03
N SER A 13 0.67 -12.21 -22.17
CA SER A 13 -0.41 -11.31 -22.57
C SER A 13 0.10 -9.89 -22.78
N PRO A 14 -0.07 -9.31 -23.98
CA PRO A 14 0.33 -7.92 -24.21
C PRO A 14 -0.28 -6.93 -23.23
N GLU A 15 -1.54 -7.13 -22.85
CA GLU A 15 -2.26 -6.25 -21.92
C GLU A 15 -1.76 -6.37 -20.47
N GLU A 16 -1.14 -7.49 -20.11
CA GLU A 16 -0.69 -7.77 -18.75
C GLU A 16 0.84 -7.74 -18.61
N HIS A 17 1.56 -7.80 -19.70
CA HIS A 17 3.01 -7.91 -19.72
C HIS A 17 3.72 -6.84 -18.89
N ALA A 18 3.33 -5.60 -19.03
CA ALA A 18 3.88 -4.46 -18.29
C ALA A 18 2.88 -3.83 -17.31
N LEU A 19 1.69 -4.41 -17.15
CA LEU A 19 0.61 -3.82 -16.35
C LEU A 19 1.04 -3.54 -14.91
N TRP A 20 1.69 -4.49 -14.27
CA TRP A 20 2.18 -4.37 -12.90
C TRP A 20 3.25 -3.28 -12.74
N ALA A 21 4.04 -3.02 -13.78
CA ALA A 21 5.10 -2.02 -13.75
C ALA A 21 4.57 -0.58 -13.89
N LEU A 22 3.34 -0.42 -14.38
CA LEU A 22 2.72 0.88 -14.60
C LEU A 22 1.93 1.37 -13.39
N ILE A 23 1.81 0.54 -12.36
CA ILE A 23 1.08 0.88 -11.14
C ILE A 23 1.90 1.81 -10.27
N GLY A 24 1.28 2.87 -9.78
CA GLY A 24 1.91 3.79 -8.84
C GLY A 24 3.10 4.54 -9.43
N LEU A 25 3.13 4.74 -10.74
CA LEU A 25 4.15 5.59 -11.34
C LEU A 25 4.01 7.01 -10.81
N ALA A 26 5.11 7.51 -10.26
CA ALA A 26 5.23 8.90 -9.84
C ALA A 26 6.33 9.56 -10.65
N GLY A 27 6.10 10.78 -11.12
CA GLY A 27 7.16 11.58 -11.68
C GLY A 27 8.23 11.92 -10.61
N PRO A 28 9.46 12.28 -11.01
CA PRO A 28 10.56 12.52 -10.06
C PRO A 28 10.25 13.62 -9.02
N ALA A 29 9.32 14.50 -9.28
CA ALA A 29 8.89 15.56 -8.37
C ALA A 29 7.45 15.37 -7.84
N ALA A 30 6.82 14.24 -8.12
CA ALA A 30 5.43 14.01 -7.69
C ALA A 30 5.39 13.57 -6.23
N SER A 31 4.58 14.25 -5.44
CA SER A 31 4.33 13.90 -4.03
C SER A 31 3.28 12.79 -3.88
N ALA A 32 2.57 12.45 -4.96
CA ALA A 32 1.57 11.40 -4.99
C ALA A 32 1.66 10.60 -6.29
N PRO A 33 1.36 9.29 -6.26
CA PRO A 33 1.34 8.48 -7.46
C PRO A 33 0.23 8.92 -8.41
N LEU A 34 0.49 8.78 -9.70
CA LEU A 34 -0.52 9.00 -10.72
C LEU A 34 -1.56 7.88 -10.66
N VAL A 35 -2.79 8.23 -10.39
CA VAL A 35 -3.91 7.28 -10.38
C VAL A 35 -4.48 7.17 -11.78
N VAL A 36 -4.33 6.00 -12.39
CA VAL A 36 -4.82 5.69 -13.73
C VAL A 36 -5.73 4.47 -13.66
N PRO A 37 -6.89 4.48 -14.33
CA PRO A 37 -7.76 3.31 -14.38
C PRO A 37 -7.04 2.09 -14.97
N THR A 38 -7.26 0.92 -14.38
CA THR A 38 -6.63 -0.34 -14.82
C THR A 38 -6.85 -0.62 -16.30
N ARG A 39 -8.01 -0.28 -16.83
CA ARG A 39 -8.32 -0.40 -18.25
C ARG A 39 -7.32 0.37 -19.12
N THR A 40 -6.99 1.58 -18.73
CA THR A 40 -6.02 2.41 -19.44
C THR A 40 -4.61 1.84 -19.31
N LEU A 41 -4.24 1.35 -18.13
CA LEU A 41 -2.95 0.70 -17.91
C LEU A 41 -2.78 -0.55 -18.80
N ARG A 42 -3.86 -1.33 -18.99
CA ARG A 42 -3.84 -2.47 -19.90
C ARG A 42 -3.58 -2.05 -21.34
N GLN A 43 -4.19 -0.97 -21.78
CA GLN A 43 -3.95 -0.41 -23.12
C GLN A 43 -2.51 0.07 -23.29
N TRP A 44 -1.94 0.69 -22.26
CA TRP A 44 -0.55 1.13 -22.27
C TRP A 44 0.43 -0.05 -22.27
N SER A 45 0.14 -1.10 -21.50
CA SER A 45 0.93 -2.33 -21.53
C SER A 45 0.95 -2.96 -22.92
N ALA A 46 -0.22 -3.08 -23.56
CA ALA A 46 -0.33 -3.62 -24.91
C ALA A 46 0.41 -2.74 -25.93
N HIS A 47 0.33 -1.43 -25.79
CA HIS A 47 1.07 -0.50 -26.64
C HIS A 47 2.58 -0.70 -26.54
N LEU A 48 3.12 -0.74 -25.33
CA LEU A 48 4.55 -0.99 -25.09
C LEU A 48 4.99 -2.34 -25.67
N TYR A 49 4.18 -3.37 -25.47
CA TYR A 49 4.46 -4.70 -26.01
C TYR A 49 4.56 -4.69 -27.54
N ARG A 50 3.64 -4.01 -28.20
CA ARG A 50 3.63 -3.85 -29.67
C ARG A 50 4.78 -3.01 -30.20
N CYS A 51 5.31 -2.09 -29.37
CA CYS A 51 6.51 -1.33 -29.68
C CYS A 51 7.81 -2.15 -29.51
N GLY A 52 7.70 -3.38 -29.02
CA GLY A 52 8.87 -4.24 -28.81
C GLY A 52 9.45 -4.22 -27.41
N PHE A 53 8.84 -3.51 -26.49
CA PHE A 53 9.28 -3.55 -25.08
C PHE A 53 8.98 -4.89 -24.45
N ARG A 54 9.96 -5.44 -23.74
CA ARG A 54 9.82 -6.70 -23.00
C ARG A 54 10.46 -6.58 -21.63
N HIS A 55 9.84 -7.23 -20.66
CA HIS A 55 10.39 -7.36 -19.33
C HIS A 55 11.60 -8.28 -19.33
N HIS A 56 12.67 -7.84 -18.70
CA HIS A 56 13.89 -8.60 -18.47
C HIS A 56 14.06 -8.83 -16.97
N PRO A 57 13.64 -9.99 -16.43
CA PRO A 57 13.70 -10.26 -14.99
C PRO A 57 15.09 -10.06 -14.39
N GLU A 58 16.12 -10.37 -15.13
CA GLU A 58 17.53 -10.22 -14.73
C GLU A 58 17.97 -8.75 -14.57
N LEU A 59 17.22 -7.83 -15.17
CA LEU A 59 17.51 -6.39 -15.08
C LEU A 59 16.57 -5.66 -14.12
N GLN A 60 15.61 -6.36 -13.53
CA GLN A 60 14.67 -5.75 -12.61
C GLN A 60 15.34 -5.39 -11.29
N GLU A 61 15.30 -4.11 -10.92
CA GLU A 61 15.95 -3.58 -9.72
C GLU A 61 14.98 -3.23 -8.59
N ILE A 62 13.71 -3.02 -8.92
CA ILE A 62 12.67 -2.63 -7.98
C ILE A 62 11.43 -3.51 -8.09
N LYS A 63 10.68 -3.59 -7.01
CA LYS A 63 9.41 -4.31 -6.93
C LYS A 63 8.36 -3.47 -6.21
N TYR A 64 7.09 -3.69 -6.54
CA TYR A 64 5.97 -3.02 -5.91
C TYR A 64 5.53 -3.77 -4.65
N VAL A 65 5.42 -3.05 -3.54
CA VAL A 65 4.86 -3.55 -2.30
C VAL A 65 3.50 -2.89 -2.10
N PRO A 66 2.39 -3.67 -2.17
CA PRO A 66 1.05 -3.11 -2.01
C PRO A 66 0.83 -2.55 -0.61
N PRO A 67 -0.11 -1.60 -0.44
CA PRO A 67 -0.47 -1.10 0.87
C PRO A 67 -1.04 -2.22 1.72
N ARG A 68 -0.76 -2.18 3.01
CA ARG A 68 -1.29 -3.14 3.98
C ARG A 68 -2.71 -2.77 4.38
N GLY A 69 -3.59 -3.75 4.40
CA GLY A 69 -4.95 -3.63 4.90
C GLY A 69 -6.01 -3.65 3.80
N PRO A 70 -7.26 -3.93 4.18
CA PRO A 70 -8.39 -4.04 3.26
C PRO A 70 -8.82 -2.72 2.64
N HIS A 71 -8.24 -1.62 3.09
CA HIS A 71 -8.58 -0.28 2.66
C HIS A 71 -7.56 0.26 1.67
N ASP A 72 -7.55 -0.38 0.53
CA ASP A 72 -7.75 0.55 -0.52
C ASP A 72 -6.56 1.25 -1.10
N TRP A 73 -6.22 0.70 -2.20
CA TRP A 73 -5.65 1.41 -3.31
C TRP A 73 -6.30 2.82 -3.58
N ILE A 74 -7.49 3.12 -3.05
CA ILE A 74 -8.19 4.43 -3.23
C ILE A 74 -7.83 5.43 -2.12
N THR A 75 -7.65 4.97 -0.90
CA THR A 75 -7.47 5.86 0.27
C THR A 75 -6.10 5.78 0.91
N ALA A 76 -5.43 4.67 0.77
CA ALA A 76 -4.03 4.59 1.13
C ALA A 76 -3.24 5.31 0.05
N ALA A 77 -2.42 6.22 0.43
CA ALA A 77 -1.31 6.65 -0.40
C ALA A 77 -0.55 5.39 -0.81
N GLY A 78 -1.00 4.74 -1.85
CA GLY A 78 -0.53 3.59 -2.51
C GLY A 78 0.54 2.70 -1.88
N GLY A 79 0.78 1.58 -2.47
CA GLY A 79 2.00 0.83 -2.19
C GLY A 79 3.24 1.60 -2.61
N THR A 80 4.37 1.11 -2.25
CA THR A 80 5.66 1.72 -2.55
C THR A 80 6.49 0.82 -3.44
N TRP A 81 7.29 1.43 -4.28
CA TRP A 81 8.34 0.74 -5.01
C TRP A 81 9.59 0.68 -4.15
N VAL A 82 10.11 -0.52 -3.94
CA VAL A 82 11.28 -0.79 -3.11
C VAL A 82 12.31 -1.59 -3.89
N ASP A 83 13.54 -1.67 -3.37
CA ASP A 83 14.59 -2.51 -3.94
C ASP A 83 14.12 -3.97 -4.01
N ILE A 84 14.48 -4.66 -5.10
CA ILE A 84 14.04 -6.05 -5.34
C ILE A 84 14.53 -7.03 -4.26
N ASN A 85 15.66 -6.73 -3.63
CA ASN A 85 16.24 -7.53 -2.57
C ASN A 85 15.71 -7.18 -1.18
N GLN A 86 14.92 -6.12 -1.06
CA GLN A 86 14.35 -5.75 0.24
C GLN A 86 13.36 -6.81 0.69
N PRO A 87 13.51 -7.36 1.91
CA PRO A 87 12.57 -8.33 2.44
C PRO A 87 11.17 -7.73 2.55
N LEU A 88 10.16 -8.52 2.15
CA LEU A 88 8.78 -8.13 2.35
C LEU A 88 8.49 -8.05 3.86
N PRO A 89 7.72 -7.04 4.30
CA PRO A 89 7.31 -6.99 5.68
C PRO A 89 6.47 -8.23 6.02
N PRO A 90 6.53 -8.73 7.28
CA PRO A 90 5.77 -9.90 7.68
C PRO A 90 4.28 -9.70 7.42
N GLU A 91 3.63 -10.75 6.95
CA GLU A 91 2.20 -10.74 6.73
C GLU A 91 1.47 -10.53 8.05
N VAL A 92 0.62 -9.51 8.10
CA VAL A 92 -0.21 -9.25 9.29
C VAL A 92 -1.42 -10.15 9.22
N THR A 93 -1.38 -11.24 9.97
CA THR A 93 -2.53 -12.13 10.14
C THR A 93 -3.43 -11.63 11.26
N THR A 94 -4.73 -11.53 10.98
CA THR A 94 -5.71 -11.24 12.03
C THR A 94 -5.91 -12.49 12.87
N PRO A 95 -5.74 -12.41 14.21
CA PRO A 95 -6.02 -13.55 15.09
C PRO A 95 -7.47 -13.99 14.97
N ASP A 96 -7.70 -15.30 15.03
CA ASP A 96 -9.06 -15.84 15.10
C ASP A 96 -9.65 -15.58 16.49
N ILE A 97 -10.73 -14.82 16.53
CA ILE A 97 -11.46 -14.48 17.76
C ILE A 97 -12.85 -15.12 17.82
N SER A 98 -13.14 -16.07 16.93
CA SER A 98 -14.47 -16.70 16.84
C SER A 98 -14.85 -17.47 18.11
N HIS A 99 -13.87 -17.97 18.86
CA HIS A 99 -14.06 -18.70 20.11
C HIS A 99 -14.37 -17.81 21.32
N LEU A 100 -14.22 -16.49 21.19
CA LEU A 100 -14.46 -15.55 22.27
C LEU A 100 -15.96 -15.24 22.44
N SER A 101 -16.39 -15.09 23.70
CA SER A 101 -17.72 -14.57 24.01
C SER A 101 -17.86 -13.09 23.64
N MET A 102 -19.08 -12.59 23.59
CA MET A 102 -19.32 -11.16 23.32
C MET A 102 -18.68 -10.25 24.38
N ALA A 103 -18.66 -10.69 25.63
CA ALA A 103 -18.01 -9.95 26.73
C ALA A 103 -16.49 -9.91 26.55
N GLU A 104 -15.88 -11.01 26.18
CA GLU A 104 -14.44 -11.09 25.90
C GLU A 104 -14.04 -10.27 24.67
N LYS A 105 -14.84 -10.30 23.62
CA LYS A 105 -14.63 -9.46 22.43
C LYS A 105 -14.69 -7.97 22.76
N ARG A 106 -15.63 -7.57 23.62
CA ARG A 106 -15.75 -6.19 24.08
C ARG A 106 -14.57 -5.77 24.95
N ALA A 107 -14.13 -6.64 25.84
CA ALA A 107 -12.94 -6.38 26.66
C ALA A 107 -11.67 -6.25 25.79
N LEU A 108 -11.51 -7.12 24.80
CA LEU A 108 -10.42 -7.04 23.83
C LEU A 108 -10.45 -5.75 23.01
N LEU A 109 -11.64 -5.33 22.55
CA LEU A 109 -11.81 -4.08 21.84
C LEU A 109 -11.37 -2.88 22.68
N ASN A 110 -11.74 -2.86 23.96
CA ASN A 110 -11.32 -1.80 24.88
C ASN A 110 -9.79 -1.78 25.07
N GLN A 111 -9.16 -2.93 25.24
CA GLN A 111 -7.70 -3.02 25.33
C GLN A 111 -7.01 -2.50 24.07
N LEU A 112 -7.47 -2.92 22.89
CA LEU A 112 -6.91 -2.48 21.62
C LEU A 112 -7.10 -0.97 21.41
N THR A 113 -8.25 -0.45 21.80
CA THR A 113 -8.54 0.99 21.71
C THR A 113 -7.60 1.78 22.61
N ASP A 114 -7.36 1.34 23.83
CA ASP A 114 -6.43 1.99 24.76
C ASP A 114 -4.99 1.93 24.26
N ASP A 115 -4.54 0.79 23.75
CA ASP A 115 -3.18 0.61 23.23
C ASP A 115 -2.91 1.45 21.98
N LEU A 116 -3.91 1.65 21.14
CA LEU A 116 -3.80 2.39 19.88
C LEU A 116 -4.11 3.88 20.02
N THR A 117 -4.68 4.31 21.17
CA THR A 117 -4.96 5.72 21.42
C THR A 117 -3.65 6.44 21.75
N PRO A 118 -3.27 7.47 21.00
CA PRO A 118 -2.06 8.23 21.28
C PRO A 118 -2.22 8.92 22.65
N PRO A 119 -1.13 9.11 23.42
CA PRO A 119 -1.17 9.83 24.68
C PRO A 119 -1.69 11.25 24.42
N GLU A 120 -2.58 11.70 25.30
CA GLU A 120 -3.08 13.08 25.21
C GLU A 120 -1.90 14.07 25.26
N PRO A 121 -1.91 15.09 24.40
CA PRO A 121 -0.89 16.11 24.47
C PRO A 121 -0.94 16.74 25.86
N THR A 122 0.16 16.67 26.58
CA THR A 122 0.29 17.31 27.87
C THR A 122 -0.04 18.79 27.70
N THR A 123 -1.13 19.24 28.30
CA THR A 123 -1.51 20.64 28.26
C THR A 123 -0.37 21.43 28.87
N ARG A 124 0.32 22.18 28.04
CA ARG A 124 1.35 23.09 28.49
C ARG A 124 0.66 24.06 29.44
N GLN A 125 0.98 23.97 30.74
CA GLN A 125 0.55 25.00 31.68
C GLN A 125 1.11 26.33 31.17
N GLU A 126 0.22 27.18 30.71
CA GLU A 126 0.60 28.54 30.41
C GLU A 126 1.12 29.16 31.71
N ALA A 127 2.38 29.51 31.71
CA ALA A 127 2.96 30.29 32.79
C ALA A 127 2.27 31.64 32.79
N THR A 128 1.47 31.89 33.82
CA THR A 128 0.89 33.19 34.06
C THR A 128 2.03 34.17 34.40
N VAL A 129 2.37 35.02 33.46
CA VAL A 129 3.31 36.10 33.70
C VAL A 129 2.54 37.19 34.44
N ASN A 130 2.74 37.29 35.75
CA ASN A 130 2.26 38.43 36.51
C ASN A 130 3.18 39.62 36.21
N TYR A 131 2.64 40.63 35.54
CA TYR A 131 3.29 41.94 35.46
C TYR A 131 2.90 42.71 36.72
N ASP A 132 3.86 43.00 37.55
CA ASP A 132 3.76 44.04 38.56
C ASP A 132 3.96 45.40 37.91
#